data_0e119a0426b7913f0c700242cc7d211e
#
_entry.id   0e119a0426b7913f0c700242cc7d211e
#
_cell.length_a   1.000
_cell.length_b   1.000
_cell.length_c   1.000
_cell.angle_alpha   90.00
_cell.angle_beta   90.00
_cell.angle_gamma   90.00
#
_symmetry.space_group_name_H-M   'P 1'
#
loop_
_entity.id
_entity.type
_entity.pdbx_description
1 polymer ?
#
loop_
_entity_poly.entity_id
_entity_poly.type
_entity_poly.pdbx_seq_one_letter_code
_entity_poly.pdbx_strand_id
1 'polypeptide(L)'
;MKIHTFPFGPLASNMYIVEVGGSFVVVDPSVTLDKLAGLGRTFDPAALKAVFITHGHFDHTYRLSEWYSARPDVPYFMSPDDLFLLNEDLFDNKADDMLLSDVWNPDKKDGSDSRTVPAADAERFFADDSLFEVKVLPTPGHSPGSVCYQITDRTDGETALFTGDTVFRGAIGRSDLPGGNISELMNSVEKIKKLDGSLRIFPGHGPDTTVSLELRNNPYFF
;
A
#
# COMPACT_ATOMS: atom_id res chain seq x y z
N MET A 1 -8.44 16.67 0.67
CA MET A 1 -7.83 15.43 1.21
C MET A 1 -6.70 15.76 2.18
N LYS A 2 -6.53 15.00 3.27
CA LYS A 2 -5.40 15.16 4.20
C LYS A 2 -4.64 13.85 4.31
N ILE A 3 -3.35 13.88 3.99
CA ILE A 3 -2.48 12.70 3.98
C ILE A 3 -1.48 12.82 5.12
N HIS A 4 -1.46 11.81 5.97
CA HIS A 4 -0.49 11.67 7.06
C HIS A 4 0.51 10.57 6.69
N THR A 5 1.79 10.86 6.86
CA THR A 5 2.89 9.90 6.60
C THR A 5 3.51 9.50 7.92
N PHE A 6 3.67 8.19 8.12
CA PHE A 6 4.27 7.60 9.31
C PHE A 6 5.39 6.65 8.90
N PRO A 7 6.64 7.11 8.73
CA PRO A 7 7.77 6.22 8.51
C PRO A 7 8.03 5.40 9.78
N PHE A 8 8.14 4.07 9.65
CA PHE A 8 8.30 3.18 10.79
C PHE A 8 9.15 1.94 10.46
N GLY A 9 9.60 1.28 11.53
CA GLY A 9 10.38 0.06 11.45
C GLY A 9 11.85 0.27 11.05
N PRO A 10 12.63 -0.81 10.97
CA PRO A 10 14.07 -0.76 10.68
C PRO A 10 14.36 -0.27 9.26
N LEU A 11 13.43 -0.45 8.33
CA LEU A 11 13.56 0.00 6.93
C LEU A 11 12.89 1.35 6.68
N ALA A 12 12.24 1.93 7.71
CA ALA A 12 11.51 3.21 7.62
C ALA A 12 10.50 3.24 6.46
N SER A 13 9.73 2.13 6.31
CA SER A 13 8.62 2.08 5.35
C SER A 13 7.53 3.08 5.74
N ASN A 14 6.93 3.70 4.76
CA ASN A 14 5.89 4.70 4.96
C ASN A 14 4.51 4.05 5.06
N MET A 15 3.86 4.16 6.22
CA MET A 15 2.41 3.98 6.33
C MET A 15 1.72 5.31 6.05
N TYR A 16 0.61 5.26 5.33
CA TYR A 16 -0.22 6.45 5.08
C TYR A 16 -1.61 6.30 5.66
N ILE A 17 -2.12 7.40 6.23
CA ILE A 17 -3.53 7.57 6.54
C ILE A 17 -4.07 8.71 5.68
N VAL A 18 -5.09 8.42 4.88
CA VAL A 18 -5.73 9.37 3.97
C VAL A 18 -7.11 9.69 4.52
N GLU A 19 -7.30 10.91 5.00
CA GLU A 19 -8.56 11.39 5.58
C GLU A 19 -9.35 12.24 4.56
N VAL A 20 -10.65 11.95 4.45
CA VAL A 20 -11.63 12.72 3.68
C VAL A 20 -12.95 12.74 4.44
N GLY A 21 -13.51 13.90 4.69
CA GLY A 21 -14.87 14.06 5.23
C GLY A 21 -15.12 13.36 6.57
N GLY A 22 -14.09 13.20 7.41
CA GLY A 22 -14.17 12.51 8.70
C GLY A 22 -14.05 10.98 8.63
N SER A 23 -13.90 10.41 7.43
CA SER A 23 -13.54 9.00 7.21
C SER A 23 -12.08 8.90 6.77
N PHE A 24 -11.48 7.72 6.89
CA PHE A 24 -10.11 7.51 6.41
C PHE A 24 -9.90 6.11 5.84
N VAL A 25 -8.83 5.99 5.07
CA VAL A 25 -8.27 4.72 4.61
C VAL A 25 -6.79 4.66 5.00
N VAL A 26 -6.25 3.45 5.08
CA VAL A 26 -4.85 3.18 5.42
C VAL A 26 -4.16 2.55 4.22
N VAL A 27 -2.92 2.95 3.95
CA VAL A 27 -2.03 2.30 2.97
C VAL A 27 -0.79 1.80 3.70
N ASP A 28 -0.45 0.53 3.50
CA ASP A 28 0.69 -0.19 4.06
C ASP A 28 0.77 -0.10 5.60
N PRO A 29 -0.03 -0.90 6.32
CA PRO A 29 -0.25 -0.79 7.77
C PRO A 29 0.97 -1.25 8.58
N SER A 30 2.01 -0.43 8.69
CA SER A 30 3.25 -0.72 9.43
C SER A 30 3.27 -0.15 10.86
N VAL A 31 2.29 0.69 11.24
CA VAL A 31 2.17 1.32 12.57
C VAL A 31 0.82 1.01 13.18
N THR A 32 0.78 0.72 14.49
CA THR A 32 -0.47 0.45 15.21
C THR A 32 -1.24 1.72 15.60
N LEU A 33 -2.54 1.58 15.85
CA LEU A 33 -3.37 2.67 16.39
C LEU A 33 -2.83 3.20 17.73
N ASP A 34 -2.40 2.30 18.63
CA ASP A 34 -1.83 2.67 19.93
C ASP A 34 -0.52 3.46 19.77
N LYS A 35 0.33 3.07 18.82
CA LYS A 35 1.55 3.79 18.53
C LYS A 35 1.25 5.19 17.97
N LEU A 36 0.26 5.31 17.10
CA LEU A 36 -0.20 6.61 16.57
C LEU A 36 -0.72 7.50 17.70
N ALA A 37 -1.51 6.95 18.63
CA ALA A 37 -1.99 7.68 19.81
C ALA A 37 -0.82 8.16 20.68
N GLY A 38 0.19 7.33 20.88
CA GLY A 38 1.44 7.70 21.59
C GLY A 38 2.23 8.81 20.89
N LEU A 39 2.03 9.01 19.59
CA LEU A 39 2.60 10.11 18.81
C LEU A 39 1.69 11.35 18.79
N GLY A 40 0.62 11.36 19.59
CA GLY A 40 -0.36 12.45 19.63
C GLY A 40 -1.29 12.49 18.40
N ARG A 41 -1.45 11.36 17.71
CA ARG A 41 -2.32 11.20 16.55
C ARG A 41 -3.39 10.15 16.86
N THR A 42 -4.62 10.59 17.04
CA THR A 42 -5.75 9.71 17.31
C THR A 42 -6.67 9.65 16.11
N PHE A 43 -6.99 8.42 15.69
CA PHE A 43 -7.95 8.12 14.63
C PHE A 43 -9.03 7.24 15.22
N ASP A 44 -10.29 7.59 14.99
CA ASP A 44 -11.40 6.74 15.41
C ASP A 44 -11.47 5.50 14.51
N PRO A 45 -11.23 4.28 15.02
CA PRO A 45 -11.29 3.08 14.20
C PRO A 45 -12.63 2.92 13.46
N ALA A 46 -13.73 3.44 14.01
CA ALA A 46 -15.04 3.37 13.36
C ALA A 46 -15.11 4.17 12.04
N ALA A 47 -14.21 5.13 11.85
CA ALA A 47 -14.12 5.93 10.62
C ALA A 47 -13.28 5.28 9.53
N LEU A 48 -12.59 4.16 9.81
CA LEU A 48 -11.82 3.40 8.82
C LEU A 48 -12.75 2.77 7.78
N LYS A 49 -12.48 3.01 6.50
CA LYS A 49 -13.24 2.46 5.36
C LYS A 49 -12.59 1.23 4.74
N ALA A 50 -11.28 1.22 4.64
CA ALA A 50 -10.50 0.14 4.01
C ALA A 50 -9.02 0.24 4.38
N VAL A 51 -8.30 -0.88 4.20
CA VAL A 51 -6.84 -0.95 4.23
C VAL A 51 -6.35 -1.41 2.86
N PHE A 52 -5.35 -0.72 2.33
CA PHE A 52 -4.70 -1.02 1.06
C PHE A 52 -3.28 -1.51 1.33
N ILE A 53 -2.89 -2.61 0.72
CA ILE A 53 -1.55 -3.18 0.78
C ILE A 53 -0.96 -3.10 -0.62
N THR A 54 0.11 -2.31 -0.79
CA THR A 54 0.75 -2.12 -2.09
C THR A 54 1.46 -3.37 -2.57
N HIS A 55 2.07 -4.11 -1.64
CA HIS A 55 2.75 -5.39 -1.90
C HIS A 55 3.00 -6.15 -0.58
N GLY A 56 3.41 -7.41 -0.68
CA GLY A 56 3.44 -8.34 0.45
C GLY A 56 4.68 -8.30 1.33
N HIS A 57 5.68 -7.43 1.10
CA HIS A 57 6.87 -7.40 1.93
C HIS A 57 6.54 -7.01 3.39
N PHE A 58 7.29 -7.62 4.31
CA PHE A 58 7.00 -7.57 5.76
C PHE A 58 6.94 -6.16 6.34
N ASP A 59 7.76 -5.25 5.87
CA ASP A 59 7.83 -3.89 6.38
C ASP A 59 6.61 -3.03 5.97
N HIS A 60 5.87 -3.42 4.93
CA HIS A 60 4.60 -2.82 4.52
C HIS A 60 3.39 -3.49 5.18
N THR A 61 3.56 -4.73 5.64
CA THR A 61 2.48 -5.52 6.26
C THR A 61 2.69 -5.76 7.76
N TYR A 62 3.71 -5.14 8.36
CA TYR A 62 4.24 -5.42 9.70
C TYR A 62 3.20 -5.38 10.82
N ARG A 63 2.13 -4.57 10.68
CA ARG A 63 1.05 -4.47 11.66
C ARG A 63 -0.34 -4.79 11.07
N LEU A 64 -0.35 -5.48 9.95
CA LEU A 64 -1.58 -5.85 9.25
C LEU A 64 -2.57 -6.59 10.16
N SER A 65 -2.09 -7.54 10.94
CA SER A 65 -2.89 -8.34 11.88
C SER A 65 -3.53 -7.50 13.00
N GLU A 66 -2.82 -6.50 13.51
CA GLU A 66 -3.36 -5.62 14.57
C GLU A 66 -4.48 -4.73 14.01
N TRP A 67 -4.30 -4.18 12.81
CA TRP A 67 -5.36 -3.44 12.11
C TRP A 67 -6.56 -4.33 11.84
N TYR A 68 -6.31 -5.57 11.38
CA TYR A 68 -7.37 -6.54 11.16
C TYR A 68 -8.13 -6.87 12.46
N SER A 69 -7.42 -7.07 13.57
CA SER A 69 -8.06 -7.34 14.87
C SER A 69 -8.90 -6.16 15.36
N ALA A 70 -8.46 -4.92 15.09
CA ALA A 70 -9.20 -3.72 15.44
C ALA A 70 -10.45 -3.51 14.56
N ARG A 71 -10.40 -3.89 13.28
CA ARG A 71 -11.48 -3.69 12.29
C ARG A 71 -11.59 -4.87 11.31
N PRO A 72 -12.08 -6.04 11.77
CA PRO A 72 -12.26 -7.21 10.91
C PRO A 72 -13.41 -7.07 9.90
N ASP A 73 -14.21 -6.02 10.04
CA ASP A 73 -15.39 -5.72 9.24
C ASP A 73 -15.12 -4.88 7.99
N VAL A 74 -13.92 -4.29 7.86
CA VAL A 74 -13.54 -3.51 6.67
C VAL A 74 -12.71 -4.36 5.70
N PRO A 75 -12.73 -4.05 4.38
CA PRO A 75 -11.92 -4.79 3.41
C PRO A 75 -10.43 -4.44 3.54
N TYR A 76 -9.59 -5.46 3.32
CA TYR A 76 -8.14 -5.39 3.23
C TYR A 76 -7.73 -5.77 1.81
N PHE A 77 -7.44 -4.78 0.97
CA PHE A 77 -7.14 -4.97 -0.45
C PHE A 77 -5.67 -5.28 -0.66
N MET A 78 -5.39 -6.41 -1.28
CA MET A 78 -4.05 -6.87 -1.61
C MET A 78 -4.05 -7.69 -2.91
N SER A 79 -2.98 -7.65 -3.69
CA SER A 79 -2.85 -8.58 -4.81
C SER A 79 -2.68 -10.03 -4.31
N PRO A 80 -3.45 -10.99 -4.85
CA PRO A 80 -3.29 -12.40 -4.49
C PRO A 80 -1.90 -12.95 -4.88
N ASP A 81 -1.23 -12.34 -5.87
CA ASP A 81 0.09 -12.76 -6.34
C ASP A 81 1.20 -12.52 -5.30
N ASP A 82 0.93 -11.73 -4.26
CA ASP A 82 1.88 -11.45 -3.17
C ASP A 82 1.53 -12.14 -1.84
N LEU A 83 0.46 -12.93 -1.79
CA LEU A 83 0.06 -13.61 -0.53
C LEU A 83 1.15 -14.55 0.01
N PHE A 84 1.99 -15.12 -0.86
CA PHE A 84 3.10 -15.96 -0.44
C PHE A 84 4.16 -15.20 0.38
N LEU A 85 4.32 -13.89 0.15
CA LEU A 85 5.27 -13.04 0.86
C LEU A 85 4.86 -12.80 2.32
N LEU A 86 3.58 -12.95 2.67
CA LEU A 86 3.11 -12.83 4.04
C LEU A 86 3.66 -13.95 4.95
N ASN A 87 4.14 -15.04 4.37
CA ASN A 87 4.71 -16.19 5.08
C ASN A 87 6.24 -16.25 5.00
N GLU A 88 6.89 -15.37 4.22
CA GLU A 88 8.35 -15.36 4.10
C GLU A 88 8.97 -14.61 5.27
N ASP A 89 9.59 -15.36 6.18
CA ASP A 89 10.39 -14.84 7.29
C ASP A 89 11.77 -14.42 6.79
N LEU A 90 11.82 -13.38 5.95
CA LEU A 90 13.06 -12.91 5.31
C LEU A 90 14.10 -12.36 6.30
N PHE A 91 13.71 -12.09 7.57
CA PHE A 91 14.59 -11.45 8.54
C PHE A 91 14.55 -12.04 9.96
N ASP A 92 14.06 -13.29 10.13
CA ASP A 92 13.94 -13.95 11.44
C ASP A 92 13.19 -13.09 12.50
N ASN A 93 12.40 -12.13 12.04
CA ASN A 93 11.53 -11.32 12.87
C ASN A 93 10.22 -12.09 13.10
N LYS A 94 10.26 -13.01 14.05
CA LYS A 94 9.06 -13.64 14.63
C LYS A 94 8.21 -12.62 15.39
N ALA A 95 7.88 -11.51 14.74
CA ALA A 95 6.89 -10.60 15.25
C ALA A 95 5.53 -11.27 15.05
N ASP A 96 5.12 -11.98 16.08
CA ASP A 96 3.78 -12.54 16.24
C ASP A 96 3.35 -13.56 15.16
N ASP A 97 3.99 -14.75 15.13
CA ASP A 97 3.61 -15.94 14.36
C ASP A 97 2.11 -16.30 14.43
N MET A 98 1.40 -15.74 15.38
CA MET A 98 -0.01 -16.06 15.64
C MET A 98 -1.00 -15.26 14.78
N LEU A 99 -0.57 -14.17 14.15
CA LEU A 99 -1.49 -13.18 13.59
C LEU A 99 -1.50 -13.14 12.04
N LEU A 100 -0.43 -13.56 11.37
CA LEU A 100 -0.43 -13.69 9.91
C LEU A 100 -1.24 -14.89 9.45
N SER A 101 -1.28 -15.99 10.23
CA SER A 101 -2.15 -17.14 9.97
C SER A 101 -3.65 -16.79 10.03
N ASP A 102 -4.03 -15.76 10.77
CA ASP A 102 -5.41 -15.27 10.82
C ASP A 102 -5.80 -14.45 9.59
N VAL A 103 -4.85 -13.85 8.92
CA VAL A 103 -5.05 -13.07 7.69
C VAL A 103 -4.86 -13.93 6.45
N TRP A 104 -4.00 -14.95 6.52
CA TRP A 104 -3.66 -15.85 5.43
C TRP A 104 -3.51 -17.30 5.92
N ASN A 105 -4.17 -18.25 5.26
CA ASN A 105 -4.00 -19.69 5.50
C ASN A 105 -3.23 -20.33 4.34
N PRO A 106 -1.93 -20.71 4.54
CA PRO A 106 -1.08 -21.27 3.49
C PRO A 106 -1.55 -22.63 2.98
N ASP A 107 -2.37 -23.36 3.73
CA ASP A 107 -2.89 -24.68 3.34
C ASP A 107 -4.06 -24.57 2.33
N LYS A 108 -4.64 -23.38 2.18
CA LYS A 108 -5.70 -23.08 1.22
C LYS A 108 -5.17 -22.21 0.08
N LYS A 109 -4.50 -22.87 -0.87
CA LYS A 109 -3.87 -22.24 -2.04
C LYS A 109 -4.83 -21.51 -2.99
N ASP A 110 -6.13 -21.67 -2.82
CA ASP A 110 -7.18 -21.01 -3.62
C ASP A 110 -7.62 -19.65 -3.06
N GLY A 111 -7.02 -19.20 -1.95
CA GLY A 111 -7.38 -17.94 -1.31
C GLY A 111 -8.74 -17.92 -0.60
N SER A 112 -9.44 -19.06 -0.54
CA SER A 112 -10.82 -19.13 -0.03
C SER A 112 -10.97 -18.81 1.47
N ASP A 113 -9.86 -18.75 2.24
CA ASP A 113 -9.80 -18.35 3.64
C ASP A 113 -8.93 -17.09 3.86
N SER A 114 -8.43 -16.51 2.78
CA SER A 114 -7.76 -15.21 2.86
C SER A 114 -8.80 -14.16 3.21
N ARG A 115 -8.56 -13.40 4.27
CA ARG A 115 -9.40 -12.25 4.65
C ARG A 115 -9.02 -11.00 3.86
N THR A 116 -8.06 -11.12 2.97
CA THR A 116 -7.73 -10.10 1.99
C THR A 116 -8.67 -10.19 0.79
N VAL A 117 -9.05 -9.04 0.27
CA VAL A 117 -9.85 -8.89 -0.94
C VAL A 117 -8.88 -8.58 -2.09
N PRO A 118 -9.05 -9.16 -3.31
CA PRO A 118 -8.20 -8.81 -4.44
C PRO A 118 -8.09 -7.30 -4.64
N ALA A 119 -6.87 -6.78 -4.83
CA ALA A 119 -6.64 -5.34 -5.01
C ALA A 119 -7.52 -4.74 -6.12
N ALA A 120 -7.73 -5.47 -7.20
CA ALA A 120 -8.57 -5.06 -8.33
C ALA A 120 -10.04 -4.81 -7.96
N ASP A 121 -10.54 -5.40 -6.87
CA ASP A 121 -11.92 -5.19 -6.41
C ASP A 121 -12.11 -3.85 -5.66
N ALA A 122 -11.02 -3.15 -5.31
CA ALA A 122 -11.09 -1.85 -4.64
C ALA A 122 -11.85 -0.81 -5.47
N GLU A 123 -11.65 -0.78 -6.78
CA GLU A 123 -12.36 0.14 -7.68
C GLU A 123 -13.88 -0.05 -7.59
N ARG A 124 -14.32 -1.32 -7.59
CA ARG A 124 -15.75 -1.66 -7.50
C ARG A 124 -16.31 -1.35 -6.11
N PHE A 125 -15.53 -1.60 -5.05
CA PHE A 125 -15.95 -1.30 -3.68
C PHE A 125 -16.21 0.20 -3.47
N PHE A 126 -15.37 1.05 -4.05
CA PHE A 126 -15.48 2.50 -3.94
C PHE A 126 -16.26 3.16 -5.10
N ALA A 127 -16.90 2.40 -6.00
CA ALA A 127 -17.59 2.95 -7.15
C ALA A 127 -18.66 3.97 -6.78
N ASP A 128 -19.45 3.68 -5.74
CA ASP A 128 -20.54 4.52 -5.23
C ASP A 128 -20.21 5.23 -3.91
N ASP A 129 -18.95 5.20 -3.44
CA ASP A 129 -18.54 5.90 -2.22
C ASP A 129 -18.55 7.42 -2.48
N SER A 130 -19.15 8.19 -1.55
CA SER A 130 -19.32 9.63 -1.72
C SER A 130 -18.05 10.45 -1.44
N LEU A 131 -17.05 9.85 -0.78
CA LEU A 131 -15.84 10.53 -0.34
C LEU A 131 -14.61 10.11 -1.15
N PHE A 132 -14.48 8.83 -1.44
CA PHE A 132 -13.30 8.26 -2.08
C PHE A 132 -13.61 7.71 -3.47
N GLU A 133 -12.73 8.00 -4.43
CA GLU A 133 -12.58 7.20 -5.65
C GLU A 133 -11.22 6.52 -5.61
N VAL A 134 -11.19 5.24 -5.93
CA VAL A 134 -9.95 4.44 -5.95
C VAL A 134 -9.76 3.86 -7.33
N LYS A 135 -8.55 3.99 -7.87
CA LYS A 135 -8.10 3.26 -9.07
C LYS A 135 -6.88 2.43 -8.73
N VAL A 136 -6.84 1.23 -9.25
CA VAL A 136 -5.75 0.28 -9.03
C VAL A 136 -4.92 0.16 -10.29
N LEU A 137 -3.62 0.43 -10.19
CA LEU A 137 -2.66 0.28 -11.27
C LEU A 137 -1.74 -0.89 -10.93
N PRO A 138 -1.88 -2.07 -11.56
CA PRO A 138 -0.93 -3.17 -11.39
C PRO A 138 0.46 -2.76 -11.87
N THR A 139 1.45 -2.88 -10.97
CA THR A 139 2.84 -2.48 -11.19
C THR A 139 3.81 -3.57 -10.75
N PRO A 140 3.71 -4.81 -11.32
CA PRO A 140 4.60 -5.91 -10.97
C PRO A 140 6.05 -5.57 -11.27
N GLY A 141 6.98 -6.24 -10.57
CA GLY A 141 8.39 -6.18 -10.83
C GLY A 141 9.27 -5.98 -9.60
N HIS A 142 8.85 -5.20 -8.61
CA HIS A 142 9.46 -5.24 -7.27
C HIS A 142 9.03 -6.54 -6.55
N SER A 143 7.75 -6.82 -6.57
CA SER A 143 7.13 -8.12 -6.30
C SER A 143 6.14 -8.46 -7.41
N PRO A 144 5.69 -9.73 -7.54
CA PRO A 144 4.71 -10.12 -8.56
C PRO A 144 3.38 -9.41 -8.41
N GLY A 145 2.94 -9.20 -7.16
CA GLY A 145 1.67 -8.59 -6.82
C GLY A 145 1.72 -7.09 -6.52
N SER A 146 2.84 -6.42 -6.79
CA SER A 146 2.95 -4.98 -6.57
C SER A 146 1.86 -4.20 -7.32
N VAL A 147 1.19 -3.28 -6.60
CA VAL A 147 0.17 -2.38 -7.17
C VAL A 147 0.36 -0.96 -6.65
N CYS A 148 0.02 0.02 -7.48
CA CYS A 148 -0.16 1.39 -7.04
C CYS A 148 -1.65 1.68 -6.83
N TYR A 149 -1.99 2.43 -5.78
CA TYR A 149 -3.34 2.91 -5.54
C TYR A 149 -3.42 4.41 -5.82
N GLN A 150 -4.28 4.80 -6.76
CA GLN A 150 -4.62 6.20 -6.97
C GLN A 150 -5.90 6.49 -6.19
N ILE A 151 -5.82 7.37 -5.21
CA ILE A 151 -6.94 7.73 -4.34
C ILE A 151 -7.31 9.19 -4.60
N THR A 152 -8.57 9.42 -4.92
CA THR A 152 -9.13 10.75 -5.18
C THR A 152 -10.17 11.11 -4.12
N ASP A 153 -10.05 12.29 -3.56
CA ASP A 153 -11.10 12.94 -2.76
C ASP A 153 -12.20 13.44 -3.70
N ARG A 154 -13.39 12.86 -3.62
CA ARG A 154 -14.53 13.26 -4.46
C ARG A 154 -15.10 14.63 -4.10
N THR A 155 -14.72 15.19 -2.94
CA THR A 155 -15.26 16.47 -2.48
C THR A 155 -14.57 17.68 -3.13
N ASP A 156 -13.27 17.54 -3.48
CA ASP A 156 -12.48 18.62 -4.07
C ASP A 156 -11.68 18.21 -5.32
N GLY A 157 -11.66 16.91 -5.64
CA GLY A 157 -10.94 16.35 -6.79
C GLY A 157 -9.43 16.16 -6.57
N GLU A 158 -8.91 16.42 -5.35
CA GLU A 158 -7.50 16.17 -5.05
C GLU A 158 -7.18 14.68 -5.18
N THR A 159 -6.10 14.36 -5.89
CA THR A 159 -5.69 12.99 -6.20
C THR A 159 -4.25 12.74 -5.77
N ALA A 160 -3.99 11.55 -5.20
CA ALA A 160 -2.68 11.08 -4.78
C ALA A 160 -2.44 9.65 -5.29
N LEU A 161 -1.18 9.33 -5.64
CA LEU A 161 -0.73 8.00 -6.06
C LEU A 161 0.18 7.40 -5.00
N PHE A 162 -0.20 6.27 -4.44
CA PHE A 162 0.58 5.49 -3.49
C PHE A 162 1.28 4.37 -4.26
N THR A 163 2.60 4.42 -4.38
CA THR A 163 3.36 3.57 -5.31
C THR A 163 4.01 2.36 -4.64
N GLY A 164 3.93 2.25 -3.31
CA GLY A 164 4.75 1.26 -2.61
C GLY A 164 6.19 1.34 -3.10
N ASP A 165 6.77 0.21 -3.38
CA ASP A 165 8.17 0.10 -3.81
C ASP A 165 8.34 0.04 -5.34
N THR A 166 7.40 0.60 -6.09
CA THR A 166 7.54 0.71 -7.55
C THR A 166 8.42 1.91 -7.93
N VAL A 167 8.09 3.11 -7.45
CA VAL A 167 8.82 4.36 -7.74
C VAL A 167 9.02 5.13 -6.45
N PHE A 168 10.24 5.57 -6.24
CA PHE A 168 10.66 6.49 -5.17
C PHE A 168 11.12 7.82 -5.76
N ARG A 169 11.35 8.79 -4.91
CA ARG A 169 11.95 10.06 -5.32
C ARG A 169 13.38 9.85 -5.82
N GLY A 170 13.56 9.96 -7.14
CA GLY A 170 14.86 9.80 -7.82
C GLY A 170 15.35 8.35 -7.94
N ALA A 171 14.50 7.35 -7.66
CA ALA A 171 14.86 5.93 -7.72
C ALA A 171 13.64 5.06 -8.04
N ILE A 172 13.87 3.75 -8.18
CA ILE A 172 12.84 2.71 -8.26
C ILE A 172 13.14 1.61 -7.22
N GLY A 173 12.17 0.75 -6.97
CA GLY A 173 12.34 -0.41 -6.12
C GLY A 173 13.40 -1.38 -6.64
N ARG A 174 13.90 -2.24 -5.76
CA ARG A 174 14.75 -3.37 -6.15
C ARG A 174 13.90 -4.47 -6.78
N SER A 175 14.53 -5.32 -7.57
CA SER A 175 13.85 -6.43 -8.28
C SER A 175 14.61 -7.76 -8.14
N ASP A 176 15.48 -7.86 -7.14
CA ASP A 176 16.34 -9.02 -6.89
C ASP A 176 15.88 -9.86 -5.67
N LEU A 177 14.73 -9.52 -5.09
CA LEU A 177 14.05 -10.32 -4.07
C LEU A 177 13.18 -11.42 -4.72
N PRO A 178 12.72 -12.43 -3.96
CA PRO A 178 11.87 -13.49 -4.48
C PRO A 178 10.67 -12.96 -5.28
N GLY A 179 10.51 -13.45 -6.50
CA GLY A 179 9.46 -12.98 -7.42
C GLY A 179 9.74 -11.65 -8.13
N GLY A 180 10.83 -10.96 -7.80
CA GLY A 180 11.20 -9.70 -8.45
C GLY A 180 11.64 -9.88 -9.90
N ASN A 181 11.34 -8.88 -10.77
CA ASN A 181 11.66 -8.89 -12.19
C ASN A 181 11.90 -7.47 -12.71
N ILE A 182 13.14 -7.16 -13.08
CA ILE A 182 13.52 -5.82 -13.54
C ILE A 182 12.78 -5.40 -14.82
N SER A 183 12.53 -6.32 -15.73
CA SER A 183 11.84 -6.00 -16.99
C SER A 183 10.38 -5.62 -16.74
N GLU A 184 9.70 -6.30 -15.81
CA GLU A 184 8.35 -5.96 -15.39
C GLU A 184 8.31 -4.64 -14.64
N LEU A 185 9.29 -4.41 -13.74
CA LEU A 185 9.40 -3.15 -13.01
C LEU A 185 9.57 -1.96 -13.97
N MET A 186 10.43 -2.08 -14.98
CA MET A 186 10.59 -1.03 -15.99
C MET A 186 9.31 -0.79 -16.80
N ASN A 187 8.58 -1.85 -17.15
CA ASN A 187 7.26 -1.72 -17.79
C ASN A 187 6.24 -1.01 -16.86
N SER A 188 6.34 -1.24 -15.56
CA SER A 188 5.50 -0.59 -14.55
C SER A 188 5.85 0.88 -14.39
N VAL A 189 7.14 1.23 -14.42
CA VAL A 189 7.62 2.63 -14.47
C VAL A 189 7.06 3.35 -15.70
N GLU A 190 7.06 2.70 -16.88
CA GLU A 190 6.50 3.28 -18.12
C GLU A 190 4.99 3.57 -18.02
N LYS A 191 4.26 2.86 -17.18
CA LYS A 191 2.83 3.19 -16.91
C LYS A 191 2.74 4.49 -16.10
N ILE A 192 3.58 4.64 -15.06
CA ILE A 192 3.57 5.82 -14.18
C ILE A 192 4.01 7.07 -14.94
N LYS A 193 5.00 6.97 -15.83
CA LYS A 193 5.45 8.07 -16.69
C LYS A 193 4.33 8.70 -17.53
N LYS A 194 3.28 7.95 -17.84
CA LYS A 194 2.14 8.41 -18.68
C LYS A 194 1.04 9.10 -17.87
N LEU A 195 1.14 9.12 -16.55
CA LEU A 195 0.17 9.78 -15.69
C LEU A 195 0.36 11.31 -15.72
N ASP A 196 -0.63 12.03 -15.21
CA ASP A 196 -0.57 13.49 -15.12
C ASP A 196 0.69 13.95 -14.35
N GLY A 197 1.43 14.88 -14.93
CA GLY A 197 2.69 15.37 -14.34
C GLY A 197 2.53 16.05 -12.98
N SER A 198 1.36 16.59 -12.67
CA SER A 198 1.05 17.22 -11.38
C SER A 198 0.71 16.23 -10.29
N LEU A 199 0.44 14.96 -10.64
CA LEU A 199 0.04 13.92 -9.71
C LEU A 199 1.13 13.71 -8.65
N ARG A 200 0.76 13.84 -7.38
CA ARG A 200 1.64 13.58 -6.24
C ARG A 200 1.83 12.08 -6.05
N ILE A 201 3.08 11.69 -5.83
CA ILE A 201 3.50 10.32 -5.57
C ILE A 201 3.89 10.18 -4.11
N PHE A 202 3.33 9.19 -3.42
CA PHE A 202 3.61 8.81 -2.04
C PHE A 202 4.24 7.41 -2.04
N PRO A 203 5.58 7.31 -1.96
CA PRO A 203 6.30 6.05 -2.12
C PRO A 203 6.33 5.22 -0.83
N GLY A 204 6.65 3.93 -0.95
CA GLY A 204 6.86 3.05 0.19
C GLY A 204 7.99 3.48 1.12
N HIS A 205 9.00 4.19 0.59
CA HIS A 205 10.12 4.73 1.37
C HIS A 205 10.50 6.14 0.93
N GLY A 206 11.00 6.93 1.90
CA GLY A 206 11.50 8.26 1.65
C GLY A 206 10.40 9.32 1.45
N PRO A 207 10.75 10.50 0.92
CA PRO A 207 9.82 11.61 0.78
C PRO A 207 8.91 11.48 -0.44
N ASP A 208 7.76 12.16 -0.39
CA ASP A 208 6.86 12.33 -1.53
C ASP A 208 7.51 13.10 -2.69
N THR A 209 6.94 12.91 -3.88
CA THR A 209 7.39 13.53 -5.12
C THR A 209 6.20 13.79 -6.06
N THR A 210 6.45 14.09 -7.34
CA THR A 210 5.42 14.19 -8.38
C THR A 210 5.90 13.49 -9.64
N VAL A 211 4.97 13.07 -10.50
CA VAL A 211 5.32 12.49 -11.81
C VAL A 211 6.25 13.42 -12.60
N SER A 212 6.00 14.72 -12.62
CA SER A 212 6.83 15.69 -13.34
C SER A 212 8.24 15.87 -12.74
N LEU A 213 8.42 15.69 -11.43
CA LEU A 213 9.75 15.71 -10.80
C LEU A 213 10.53 14.46 -11.18
N GLU A 214 9.88 13.31 -11.19
CA GLU A 214 10.51 12.05 -11.59
C GLU A 214 10.86 12.04 -13.07
N LEU A 215 10.00 12.53 -13.94
CA LEU A 215 10.30 12.71 -15.37
C LEU A 215 11.55 13.58 -15.63
N ARG A 216 11.91 14.49 -14.72
CA ARG A 216 13.08 15.36 -14.87
C ARG A 216 14.34 14.83 -14.21
N ASN A 217 14.21 14.06 -13.12
CA ASN A 217 15.33 13.79 -12.23
C ASN A 217 15.60 12.32 -11.96
N ASN A 218 14.61 11.44 -12.22
CA ASN A 218 14.78 10.02 -11.95
C ASN A 218 15.49 9.32 -13.12
N PRO A 219 16.69 8.73 -12.92
CA PRO A 219 17.45 8.13 -14.01
C PRO A 219 16.75 6.95 -14.69
N TYR A 220 15.77 6.34 -14.06
CA TYR A 220 14.97 5.24 -14.61
C TYR A 220 13.79 5.73 -15.47
N PHE A 221 13.59 7.03 -15.55
CA PHE A 221 12.54 7.64 -16.36
C PHE A 221 13.05 8.16 -17.73
N PHE A 222 14.33 7.95 -18.04
CA PHE A 222 14.94 8.34 -19.32
C PHE A 222 15.05 7.20 -20.31
#